data_bee42f935fb51002c53544407cf4209a
#
_entry.id   bee42f935fb51002c53544407cf4209a
#
_cell.length_a   1.000
_cell.length_b   1.000
_cell.length_c   1.000
_cell.angle_alpha   90.00
_cell.angle_beta   90.00
_cell.angle_gamma   90.00
#
_symmetry.space_group_name_H-M   'P 1'
#
loop_
_entity.id
_entity.type
_entity.pdbx_description
1 polymer ?
#
loop_
_entity_poly.entity_id
_entity_poly.type
_entity_poly.pdbx_seq_one_letter_code
_entity_poly.pdbx_strand_id
1 'polypeptide(L)'
;MDILISILALLGFILLTASTGLFVAIEFAMTGLERSVLEAHVQEKGDKTAKAVQRDHSNLSFVLSGAQLGITLTTLATGFLAEPVLARFLGPALELVGLNESASRAVAIVLALIVATILSMVFGELVPKNIAITNPLATARFVVPPVNAFNTVFAWFIKSMNASANWFVRKMGIEPADELASARSGPELGAMVRSSAQAGGLDKELSLIHI
;
A
#
# COMPACT_ATOMS: atom_id res chain seq x y z
N MET A 1 12.24 34.27 -8.49
CA MET A 1 12.81 32.91 -8.29
C MET A 1 12.10 32.14 -7.20
N ASP A 2 11.72 32.77 -6.10
CA ASP A 2 11.09 32.08 -4.94
C ASP A 2 9.70 31.53 -5.18
N ILE A 3 8.85 32.18 -5.98
CA ILE A 3 7.50 31.70 -6.31
C ILE A 3 7.56 30.41 -7.14
N LEU A 4 8.45 30.36 -8.14
CA LEU A 4 8.61 29.17 -8.99
C LEU A 4 9.08 27.96 -8.16
N ILE A 5 10.05 28.16 -7.26
CA ILE A 5 10.53 27.12 -6.36
C ILE A 5 9.40 26.63 -5.45
N SER A 6 8.58 27.52 -4.91
CA SER A 6 7.45 27.17 -4.06
C SER A 6 6.37 26.37 -4.82
N ILE A 7 6.09 26.73 -6.07
CA ILE A 7 5.16 26.00 -6.94
C ILE A 7 5.70 24.59 -7.27
N LEU A 8 6.98 24.49 -7.63
CA LEU A 8 7.63 23.21 -7.93
C LEU A 8 7.62 22.28 -6.70
N ALA A 9 7.89 22.85 -5.54
CA ALA A 9 7.89 22.09 -4.29
C ALA A 9 6.48 21.64 -3.88
N LEU A 10 5.44 22.47 -4.11
CA LEU A 10 4.04 22.07 -3.91
C LEU A 10 3.62 20.95 -4.88
N LEU A 11 4.02 21.05 -6.14
CA LEU A 11 3.80 19.98 -7.11
C LEU A 11 4.52 18.69 -6.69
N GLY A 12 5.76 18.80 -6.19
CA GLY A 12 6.51 17.68 -5.63
C GLY A 12 5.78 17.01 -4.45
N PHE A 13 5.25 17.82 -3.54
CA PHE A 13 4.43 17.33 -2.42
C PHE A 13 3.19 16.56 -2.90
N ILE A 14 2.47 17.10 -3.87
CA ILE A 14 1.28 16.45 -4.46
C ILE A 14 1.67 15.14 -5.14
N LEU A 15 2.73 15.13 -5.96
CA LEU A 15 3.21 13.94 -6.66
C LEU A 15 3.68 12.86 -5.70
N LEU A 16 4.41 13.21 -4.64
CA LEU A 16 4.86 12.27 -3.63
C LEU A 16 3.67 11.67 -2.86
N THR A 17 2.69 12.50 -2.46
CA THR A 17 1.47 12.04 -1.81
C THR A 17 0.67 11.09 -2.71
N ALA A 18 0.52 11.42 -4.00
CA ALA A 18 -0.13 10.54 -4.97
C ALA A 18 0.64 9.24 -5.18
N SER A 19 1.98 9.30 -5.19
CA SER A 19 2.85 8.11 -5.28
C SER A 19 2.70 7.20 -4.05
N THR A 20 2.63 7.78 -2.84
CA THR A 20 2.29 7.03 -1.62
C THR A 20 0.95 6.32 -1.80
N GLY A 21 -0.06 7.03 -2.31
CA GLY A 21 -1.37 6.47 -2.60
C GLY A 21 -1.35 5.30 -3.59
N LEU A 22 -0.49 5.32 -4.60
CA LEU A 22 -0.31 4.19 -5.53
C LEU A 22 0.24 2.94 -4.81
N PHE A 23 1.23 3.11 -3.93
CA PHE A 23 1.80 2.00 -3.17
C PHE A 23 0.83 1.47 -2.10
N VAL A 24 0.06 2.33 -1.44
CA VAL A 24 -1.01 1.91 -0.53
C VAL A 24 -2.11 1.17 -1.30
N ALA A 25 -2.50 1.67 -2.47
CA ALA A 25 -3.52 1.03 -3.28
C ALA A 25 -3.12 -0.37 -3.75
N ILE A 26 -1.86 -0.61 -4.16
CA ILE A 26 -1.41 -1.96 -4.56
C ILE A 26 -1.39 -2.90 -3.37
N GLU A 27 -0.93 -2.46 -2.20
CA GLU A 27 -0.89 -3.27 -0.98
C GLU A 27 -2.29 -3.79 -0.61
N PHE A 28 -3.27 -2.89 -0.53
CA PHE A 28 -4.65 -3.28 -0.18
C PHE A 28 -5.39 -3.99 -1.31
N ALA A 29 -5.13 -3.66 -2.57
CA ALA A 29 -5.72 -4.36 -3.70
C ALA A 29 -5.23 -5.81 -3.80
N MET A 30 -3.93 -6.05 -3.62
CA MET A 30 -3.36 -7.40 -3.71
C MET A 30 -3.76 -8.29 -2.54
N THR A 31 -3.86 -7.75 -1.33
CA THR A 31 -4.28 -8.50 -0.16
C THR A 31 -5.80 -8.76 -0.12
N GLY A 32 -6.59 -7.87 -0.70
CA GLY A 32 -8.05 -8.01 -0.79
C GLY A 32 -8.56 -8.76 -2.02
N LEU A 33 -7.67 -9.08 -2.99
CA LEU A 33 -8.07 -9.73 -4.24
C LEU A 33 -8.14 -11.25 -4.06
N GLU A 34 -9.33 -11.81 -4.22
CA GLU A 34 -9.51 -13.26 -4.22
C GLU A 34 -8.94 -13.91 -5.48
N ARG A 35 -8.21 -14.99 -5.28
CA ARG A 35 -7.58 -15.76 -6.36
C ARG A 35 -8.58 -16.27 -7.38
N SER A 36 -9.74 -16.75 -6.95
CA SER A 36 -10.83 -17.24 -7.79
C SER A 36 -11.37 -16.15 -8.76
N VAL A 37 -11.57 -14.94 -8.25
CA VAL A 37 -12.01 -13.78 -9.04
C VAL A 37 -10.97 -13.40 -10.09
N LEU A 38 -9.70 -13.42 -9.71
CA LEU A 38 -8.59 -13.10 -10.61
C LEU A 38 -8.45 -14.15 -11.72
N GLU A 39 -8.49 -15.44 -11.38
CA GLU A 39 -8.40 -16.53 -12.34
C GLU A 39 -9.56 -16.52 -13.35
N ALA A 40 -10.79 -16.32 -12.88
CA ALA A 40 -11.97 -16.18 -13.75
C ALA A 40 -11.80 -14.99 -14.72
N HIS A 41 -11.34 -13.84 -14.22
CA HIS A 41 -11.13 -12.67 -15.06
C HIS A 41 -10.01 -12.87 -16.12
N VAL A 42 -8.94 -13.58 -15.75
CA VAL A 42 -7.85 -13.90 -16.69
C VAL A 42 -8.33 -14.88 -17.77
N GLN A 43 -9.19 -15.84 -17.43
CA GLN A 43 -9.80 -16.75 -18.42
C GLN A 43 -10.75 -16.02 -19.38
N GLU A 44 -11.54 -15.07 -18.89
CA GLU A 44 -12.51 -14.35 -19.69
C GLU A 44 -11.86 -13.28 -20.61
N LYS A 45 -10.98 -12.45 -20.06
CA LYS A 45 -10.41 -11.31 -20.79
C LYS A 45 -8.94 -11.47 -21.17
N GLY A 46 -8.14 -12.19 -20.39
CA GLY A 46 -6.76 -12.62 -20.67
C GLY A 46 -5.78 -11.54 -21.15
N ASP A 47 -6.06 -10.26 -20.85
CA ASP A 47 -5.23 -9.14 -21.28
C ASP A 47 -3.87 -9.10 -20.53
N LYS A 48 -2.92 -8.32 -21.07
CA LYS A 48 -1.56 -8.22 -20.52
C LYS A 48 -1.55 -7.77 -19.05
N THR A 49 -2.45 -6.87 -18.69
CA THR A 49 -2.53 -6.31 -17.33
C THR A 49 -3.09 -7.35 -16.36
N ALA A 50 -4.14 -8.10 -16.73
CA ALA A 50 -4.68 -9.16 -15.91
C ALA A 50 -3.64 -10.26 -15.63
N LYS A 51 -2.85 -10.64 -16.64
CA LYS A 51 -1.73 -11.60 -16.49
C LYS A 51 -0.61 -11.03 -15.58
N ALA A 52 -0.33 -9.73 -15.66
CA ALA A 52 0.63 -9.09 -14.77
C ALA A 52 0.13 -9.12 -13.31
N VAL A 53 -1.14 -8.79 -13.07
CA VAL A 53 -1.76 -8.89 -11.73
C VAL A 53 -1.68 -10.33 -11.21
N GLN A 54 -1.95 -11.34 -12.05
CA GLN A 54 -1.88 -12.75 -11.67
C GLN A 54 -0.46 -13.16 -11.28
N ARG A 55 0.54 -12.77 -12.08
CA ARG A 55 1.95 -13.04 -11.76
C ARG A 55 2.36 -12.38 -10.45
N ASP A 56 1.96 -11.15 -10.24
CA ASP A 56 2.32 -10.37 -9.05
C ASP A 56 1.59 -10.91 -7.81
N HIS A 57 0.34 -11.33 -7.95
CA HIS A 57 -0.40 -12.03 -6.90
C HIS A 57 0.25 -13.38 -6.52
N SER A 58 0.88 -14.07 -7.48
CA SER A 58 1.66 -15.29 -7.21
C SER A 58 2.99 -15.02 -6.50
N ASN A 59 3.47 -13.77 -6.49
CA ASN A 59 4.69 -13.32 -5.79
C ASN A 59 4.38 -12.23 -4.77
N LEU A 60 3.32 -12.44 -3.99
CA LEU A 60 2.71 -11.43 -3.13
C LEU A 60 3.73 -10.82 -2.16
N SER A 61 4.56 -11.65 -1.50
CA SER A 61 5.60 -11.17 -0.57
C SER A 61 6.55 -10.16 -1.21
N PHE A 62 7.01 -10.41 -2.43
CA PHE A 62 7.88 -9.47 -3.15
C PHE A 62 7.15 -8.16 -3.49
N VAL A 63 5.90 -8.25 -3.93
CA VAL A 63 5.10 -7.06 -4.30
C VAL A 63 4.78 -6.21 -3.08
N LEU A 64 4.38 -6.83 -1.96
CA LEU A 64 4.10 -6.12 -0.71
C LEU A 64 5.35 -5.47 -0.12
N SER A 65 6.49 -6.17 -0.14
CA SER A 65 7.76 -5.56 0.31
C SER A 65 8.18 -4.38 -0.56
N GLY A 66 7.93 -4.45 -1.86
CA GLY A 66 8.15 -3.34 -2.78
C GLY A 66 7.20 -2.18 -2.52
N ALA A 67 5.92 -2.47 -2.27
CA ALA A 67 4.94 -1.46 -1.88
C ALA A 67 5.32 -0.75 -0.58
N GLN A 68 5.72 -1.49 0.45
CA GLN A 68 6.18 -0.94 1.74
C GLN A 68 7.44 -0.08 1.60
N LEU A 69 8.40 -0.51 0.76
CA LEU A 69 9.55 0.32 0.41
C LEU A 69 9.11 1.63 -0.25
N GLY A 70 8.21 1.55 -1.24
CA GLY A 70 7.65 2.71 -1.92
C GLY A 70 6.93 3.67 -0.98
N ILE A 71 6.04 3.15 -0.10
CA ILE A 71 5.35 3.94 0.93
C ILE A 71 6.37 4.65 1.83
N THR A 72 7.38 3.93 2.32
CA THR A 72 8.38 4.50 3.22
C THR A 72 9.17 5.62 2.55
N LEU A 73 9.68 5.39 1.33
CA LEU A 73 10.45 6.40 0.60
C LEU A 73 9.62 7.64 0.27
N THR A 74 8.40 7.44 -0.23
CA THR A 74 7.53 8.57 -0.60
C THR A 74 7.03 9.33 0.60
N THR A 75 6.70 8.67 1.71
CA THR A 75 6.25 9.31 2.95
C THR A 75 7.37 10.13 3.60
N LEU A 76 8.61 9.59 3.66
CA LEU A 76 9.76 10.33 4.16
C LEU A 76 10.06 11.56 3.29
N ALA A 77 10.05 11.40 1.96
CA ALA A 77 10.26 12.51 1.04
C ALA A 77 9.14 13.56 1.14
N THR A 78 7.89 13.13 1.29
CA THR A 78 6.73 14.00 1.48
C THR A 78 6.87 14.81 2.77
N GLY A 79 7.23 14.17 3.89
CA GLY A 79 7.43 14.83 5.18
C GLY A 79 8.53 15.90 5.12
N PHE A 80 9.65 15.57 4.47
CA PHE A 80 10.77 16.50 4.28
C PHE A 80 10.41 17.72 3.41
N LEU A 81 9.57 17.53 2.40
CA LEU A 81 9.20 18.59 1.46
C LEU A 81 8.03 19.44 1.96
N ALA A 82 7.11 18.85 2.71
CA ALA A 82 5.86 19.49 3.11
C ALA A 82 6.04 20.68 4.04
N GLU A 83 6.91 20.54 5.06
CA GLU A 83 7.10 21.58 6.08
C GLU A 83 7.55 22.91 5.48
N PRO A 84 8.69 23.01 4.73
CA PRO A 84 9.16 24.29 4.23
C PRO A 84 8.23 24.90 3.19
N VAL A 85 7.48 24.05 2.45
CA VAL A 85 6.54 24.53 1.42
C VAL A 85 5.34 25.17 2.07
N LEU A 86 4.65 24.46 2.95
CA LEU A 86 3.43 24.94 3.58
C LEU A 86 3.70 26.10 4.56
N ALA A 87 4.83 26.07 5.28
CA ALA A 87 5.22 27.17 6.16
C ALA A 87 5.42 28.49 5.41
N ARG A 88 5.95 28.46 4.17
CA ARG A 88 6.09 29.63 3.33
C ARG A 88 4.75 30.28 2.95
N PHE A 89 3.70 29.48 2.76
CA PHE A 89 2.36 30.00 2.45
C PHE A 89 1.64 30.49 3.70
N LEU A 90 1.85 29.84 4.84
CA LEU A 90 1.18 30.17 6.09
C LEU A 90 1.82 31.38 6.81
N GLY A 91 3.13 31.56 6.73
CA GLY A 91 3.85 32.64 7.41
C GLY A 91 3.26 34.04 7.13
N PRO A 92 3.18 34.48 5.86
CA PRO A 92 2.61 35.78 5.52
C PRO A 92 1.17 35.97 5.98
N ALA A 93 0.35 34.90 5.96
CA ALA A 93 -1.03 34.97 6.44
C ALA A 93 -1.11 35.21 7.96
N LEU A 94 -0.18 34.65 8.73
CA LEU A 94 -0.11 34.84 10.18
C LEU A 94 0.41 36.22 10.57
N GLU A 95 1.30 36.80 9.77
CA GLU A 95 1.74 38.20 9.95
C GLU A 95 0.58 39.19 9.74
N LEU A 96 -0.30 38.95 8.78
CA LEU A 96 -1.52 39.74 8.57
C LEU A 96 -2.48 39.71 9.77
N VAL A 97 -2.44 38.68 10.59
CA VAL A 97 -3.24 38.56 11.82
C VAL A 97 -2.57 39.25 13.01
N GLY A 98 -1.40 39.85 12.82
CA GLY A 98 -0.71 40.68 13.83
C GLY A 98 0.35 39.94 14.66
N LEU A 99 0.74 38.71 14.28
CA LEU A 99 1.85 38.00 14.88
C LEU A 99 3.20 38.63 14.42
N ASN A 100 4.17 38.73 15.33
CA ASN A 100 5.51 39.13 14.94
C ASN A 100 6.20 38.01 14.10
N GLU A 101 7.24 38.35 13.34
CA GLU A 101 7.91 37.44 12.40
C GLU A 101 8.35 36.13 13.04
N SER A 102 8.92 36.15 14.25
CA SER A 102 9.41 34.96 14.91
C SER A 102 8.26 34.03 15.37
N ALA A 103 7.18 34.60 15.90
CA ALA A 103 5.99 33.87 16.30
C ALA A 103 5.25 33.30 15.05
N SER A 104 5.11 34.12 13.99
CA SER A 104 4.52 33.68 12.72
C SER A 104 5.23 32.47 12.15
N ARG A 105 6.57 32.48 12.14
CA ARG A 105 7.38 31.37 11.66
C ARG A 105 7.17 30.11 12.48
N ALA A 106 7.21 30.19 13.83
CA ALA A 106 7.03 29.04 14.71
C ALA A 106 5.65 28.42 14.55
N VAL A 107 4.60 29.25 14.54
CA VAL A 107 3.21 28.79 14.36
C VAL A 107 3.00 28.24 12.94
N ALA A 108 3.58 28.85 11.91
CA ALA A 108 3.48 28.39 10.54
C ALA A 108 4.05 26.97 10.37
N ILE A 109 5.19 26.65 11.00
CA ILE A 109 5.78 25.30 10.97
C ILE A 109 4.84 24.28 11.58
N VAL A 110 4.29 24.57 12.77
CA VAL A 110 3.36 23.64 13.45
C VAL A 110 2.09 23.42 12.63
N LEU A 111 1.51 24.49 12.11
CA LEU A 111 0.32 24.39 11.25
C LEU A 111 0.63 23.66 9.94
N ALA A 112 1.80 23.91 9.34
CA ALA A 112 2.26 23.24 8.13
C ALA A 112 2.34 21.71 8.35
N LEU A 113 2.94 21.28 9.47
CA LEU A 113 3.01 19.86 9.82
C LEU A 113 1.63 19.23 10.00
N ILE A 114 0.71 19.90 10.70
CA ILE A 114 -0.66 19.41 10.89
C ILE A 114 -1.38 19.28 9.55
N VAL A 115 -1.35 20.30 8.72
CA VAL A 115 -2.01 20.31 7.40
C VAL A 115 -1.40 19.25 6.48
N ALA A 116 -0.05 19.17 6.42
CA ALA A 116 0.64 18.16 5.64
C ALA A 116 0.26 16.75 6.07
N THR A 117 0.23 16.49 7.37
CA THR A 117 -0.14 15.19 7.93
C THR A 117 -1.57 14.80 7.55
N ILE A 118 -2.52 15.73 7.70
CA ILE A 118 -3.93 15.49 7.34
C ILE A 118 -4.06 15.20 5.83
N LEU A 119 -3.42 16.01 4.98
CA LEU A 119 -3.49 15.84 3.52
C LEU A 119 -2.84 14.51 3.09
N SER A 120 -1.65 14.19 3.63
CA SER A 120 -0.96 12.94 3.33
C SER A 120 -1.75 11.73 3.83
N MET A 121 -2.32 11.78 5.02
CA MET A 121 -3.13 10.70 5.57
C MET A 121 -4.41 10.47 4.75
N VAL A 122 -5.12 11.54 4.39
CA VAL A 122 -6.36 11.40 3.62
C VAL A 122 -6.09 10.94 2.19
N PHE A 123 -5.22 11.65 1.46
CA PHE A 123 -5.00 11.42 0.02
C PHE A 123 -3.91 10.39 -0.27
N GLY A 124 -2.92 10.24 0.60
CA GLY A 124 -1.87 9.25 0.47
C GLY A 124 -2.22 7.87 1.04
N GLU A 125 -3.19 7.78 1.98
CA GLU A 125 -3.51 6.53 2.65
C GLU A 125 -5.00 6.18 2.61
N LEU A 126 -5.89 6.98 3.26
CA LEU A 126 -7.28 6.58 3.48
C LEU A 126 -8.08 6.44 2.17
N VAL A 127 -7.97 7.38 1.26
CA VAL A 127 -8.69 7.35 -0.03
C VAL A 127 -8.22 6.19 -0.90
N PRO A 128 -6.91 6.02 -1.18
CA PRO A 128 -6.41 4.89 -1.98
C PRO A 128 -6.76 3.53 -1.37
N LYS A 129 -6.64 3.38 -0.06
CA LYS A 129 -7.02 2.19 0.69
C LYS A 129 -8.49 1.84 0.50
N ASN A 130 -9.39 2.80 0.69
CA ASN A 130 -10.83 2.57 0.55
C ASN A 130 -11.21 2.19 -0.89
N ILE A 131 -10.61 2.82 -1.90
CA ILE A 131 -10.80 2.46 -3.31
C ILE A 131 -10.32 1.02 -3.56
N ALA A 132 -9.14 0.65 -3.04
CA ALA A 132 -8.55 -0.67 -3.21
C ALA A 132 -9.39 -1.78 -2.54
N ILE A 133 -9.91 -1.54 -1.35
CA ILE A 133 -10.78 -2.50 -0.65
C ILE A 133 -12.12 -2.66 -1.37
N THR A 134 -12.68 -1.57 -1.89
CA THR A 134 -13.99 -1.60 -2.56
C THR A 134 -13.92 -2.28 -3.93
N ASN A 135 -12.85 -2.05 -4.68
CA ASN A 135 -12.68 -2.56 -6.05
C ASN A 135 -11.25 -3.13 -6.27
N PRO A 136 -10.88 -4.25 -5.62
CA PRO A 136 -9.50 -4.73 -5.61
C PRO A 136 -8.94 -5.04 -7.01
N LEU A 137 -9.70 -5.74 -7.84
CA LEU A 137 -9.25 -6.11 -9.20
C LEU A 137 -9.03 -4.89 -10.11
N ALA A 138 -9.98 -3.95 -10.13
CA ALA A 138 -9.87 -2.75 -10.96
C ALA A 138 -8.69 -1.87 -10.49
N THR A 139 -8.52 -1.73 -9.18
CA THR A 139 -7.42 -0.99 -8.57
C THR A 139 -6.07 -1.66 -8.89
N ALA A 140 -5.94 -2.99 -8.67
CA ALA A 140 -4.73 -3.73 -9.00
C ALA A 140 -4.32 -3.53 -10.46
N ARG A 141 -5.27 -3.63 -11.39
CA ARG A 141 -5.03 -3.43 -12.83
C ARG A 141 -4.49 -2.03 -13.17
N PHE A 142 -4.94 -1.01 -12.44
CA PHE A 142 -4.49 0.37 -12.64
C PHE A 142 -3.09 0.61 -12.07
N VAL A 143 -2.81 0.09 -10.87
CA VAL A 143 -1.57 0.41 -10.13
C VAL A 143 -0.40 -0.55 -10.41
N VAL A 144 -0.65 -1.78 -10.88
CA VAL A 144 0.39 -2.78 -11.17
C VAL A 144 1.45 -2.27 -12.16
N PRO A 145 1.12 -1.62 -13.29
CA PRO A 145 2.14 -1.19 -14.23
C PRO A 145 3.18 -0.22 -13.63
N PRO A 146 2.81 0.90 -12.97
CA PRO A 146 3.80 1.81 -12.38
C PRO A 146 4.54 1.18 -11.19
N VAL A 147 3.87 0.35 -10.36
CA VAL A 147 4.51 -0.33 -9.24
C VAL A 147 5.53 -1.36 -9.72
N ASN A 148 5.24 -2.09 -10.78
CA ASN A 148 6.20 -3.04 -11.38
C ASN A 148 7.43 -2.36 -11.96
N ALA A 149 7.29 -1.16 -12.52
CA ALA A 149 8.44 -0.39 -12.95
C ALA A 149 9.35 -0.05 -11.75
N PHE A 150 8.76 0.41 -10.64
CA PHE A 150 9.47 0.67 -9.39
C PHE A 150 10.12 -0.59 -8.83
N ASN A 151 9.37 -1.69 -8.71
CA ASN A 151 9.86 -2.97 -8.18
C ASN A 151 11.00 -3.55 -9.02
N THR A 152 10.99 -3.32 -10.33
CA THR A 152 12.08 -3.75 -11.23
C THR A 152 13.37 -2.98 -10.94
N VAL A 153 13.28 -1.67 -10.76
CA VAL A 153 14.44 -0.82 -10.43
C VAL A 153 15.03 -1.18 -9.06
N PHE A 154 14.17 -1.41 -8.06
CA PHE A 154 14.57 -1.69 -6.69
C PHE A 154 14.64 -3.18 -6.36
N ALA A 155 14.55 -4.09 -7.35
CA ALA A 155 14.43 -5.53 -7.13
C ALA A 155 15.55 -6.13 -6.26
N TRP A 156 16.79 -5.72 -6.48
CA TRP A 156 17.92 -6.20 -5.69
C TRP A 156 17.83 -5.77 -4.22
N PHE A 157 17.40 -4.54 -3.98
CA PHE A 157 17.24 -3.99 -2.64
C PHE A 157 16.09 -4.67 -1.87
N ILE A 158 14.91 -4.83 -2.53
CA ILE A 158 13.76 -5.54 -1.98
C ILE A 158 14.14 -6.98 -1.60
N LYS A 159 14.83 -7.70 -2.50
CA LYS A 159 15.30 -9.07 -2.23
C LYS A 159 16.28 -9.12 -1.06
N SER A 160 17.20 -8.15 -0.96
CA SER A 160 18.16 -8.06 0.14
C SER A 160 17.48 -7.82 1.48
N MET A 161 16.49 -6.92 1.52
CA MET A 161 15.68 -6.66 2.73
C MET A 161 14.90 -7.90 3.17
N ASN A 162 14.22 -8.58 2.24
CA ASN A 162 13.49 -9.81 2.54
C ASN A 162 14.41 -10.92 3.03
N ALA A 163 15.58 -11.08 2.40
CA ALA A 163 16.57 -12.06 2.84
C ALA A 163 17.08 -11.76 4.27
N SER A 164 17.31 -10.48 4.58
CA SER A 164 17.72 -10.04 5.92
C SER A 164 16.62 -10.31 6.95
N ALA A 165 15.37 -9.94 6.64
CA ALA A 165 14.22 -10.19 7.52
C ALA A 165 14.04 -11.70 7.78
N ASN A 166 14.07 -12.51 6.73
CA ASN A 166 13.97 -13.96 6.84
C ASN A 166 15.11 -14.59 7.64
N TRP A 167 16.33 -14.04 7.53
CA TRP A 167 17.46 -14.47 8.34
C TRP A 167 17.23 -14.22 9.84
N PHE A 168 16.71 -13.04 10.21
CA PHE A 168 16.35 -12.73 11.60
C PHE A 168 15.26 -13.66 12.13
N VAL A 169 14.19 -13.87 11.35
CA VAL A 169 13.05 -14.73 11.74
C VAL A 169 13.51 -16.18 11.96
N ARG A 170 14.38 -16.71 11.07
CA ARG A 170 14.98 -18.04 11.25
C ARG A 170 15.85 -18.14 12.49
N LYS A 171 16.60 -17.08 12.83
CA LYS A 171 17.39 -17.03 14.07
C LYS A 171 16.54 -17.10 15.35
N MET A 172 15.27 -16.64 15.27
CA MET A 172 14.30 -16.76 16.36
C MET A 172 13.62 -18.14 16.40
N GLY A 173 14.02 -19.09 15.55
CA GLY A 173 13.46 -20.44 15.49
C GLY A 173 12.11 -20.53 14.76
N ILE A 174 11.74 -19.50 13.99
CA ILE A 174 10.51 -19.44 13.22
C ILE A 174 10.85 -19.68 11.75
N GLU A 175 10.14 -20.60 11.07
CA GLU A 175 10.23 -20.73 9.63
C GLU A 175 9.40 -19.64 8.96
N PRO A 176 10.02 -18.80 8.09
CA PRO A 176 9.28 -17.79 7.33
C PRO A 176 8.24 -18.48 6.45
N ALA A 177 6.97 -18.16 6.63
CA ALA A 177 5.89 -18.64 5.77
C ALA A 177 5.78 -17.72 4.54
N ASP A 178 5.60 -18.31 3.35
CA ASP A 178 5.14 -17.56 2.20
C ASP A 178 3.69 -17.10 2.45
N GLU A 179 3.41 -15.82 2.20
CA GLU A 179 2.09 -15.21 2.45
C GLU A 179 0.95 -15.93 1.72
N LEU A 180 1.26 -16.62 0.61
CA LEU A 180 0.33 -17.51 -0.10
C LEU A 180 0.08 -18.85 0.61
N ALA A 181 0.97 -19.28 1.50
CA ALA A 181 0.75 -20.49 2.30
C ALA A 181 -0.36 -20.30 3.35
N SER A 182 -0.72 -19.05 3.66
CA SER A 182 -1.88 -18.74 4.50
C SER A 182 -3.23 -18.84 3.75
N ALA A 183 -3.24 -18.89 2.43
CA ALA A 183 -4.40 -19.33 1.66
C ALA A 183 -4.54 -20.85 1.87
N ARG A 184 -5.43 -21.23 2.78
CA ARG A 184 -5.66 -22.61 3.20
C ARG A 184 -5.79 -23.52 2.00
N SER A 185 -5.00 -24.57 1.95
CA SER A 185 -5.05 -25.55 0.89
C SER A 185 -6.43 -26.25 0.85
N GLY A 186 -6.88 -26.70 -0.32
CA GLY A 186 -8.13 -27.45 -0.43
C GLY A 186 -8.28 -28.60 0.58
N PRO A 187 -7.21 -29.38 0.88
CA PRO A 187 -7.22 -30.37 1.96
C PRO A 187 -7.47 -29.79 3.36
N GLU A 188 -6.95 -28.61 3.69
CA GLU A 188 -7.19 -27.96 4.98
C GLU A 188 -8.62 -27.42 5.11
N LEU A 189 -9.17 -26.86 4.04
CA LEU A 189 -10.59 -26.49 3.99
C LEU A 189 -11.48 -27.71 4.19
N GLY A 190 -11.17 -28.83 3.55
CA GLY A 190 -11.85 -30.10 3.73
C GLY A 190 -11.75 -30.64 5.17
N ALA A 191 -10.61 -30.48 5.84
CA ALA A 191 -10.42 -30.83 7.23
C ALA A 191 -11.25 -29.94 8.18
N MET A 192 -11.32 -28.64 7.90
CA MET A 192 -12.15 -27.68 8.68
C MET A 192 -13.64 -27.93 8.51
N VAL A 193 -14.10 -28.21 7.29
CA VAL A 193 -15.50 -28.59 7.04
C VAL A 193 -15.86 -29.85 7.80
N ARG A 194 -15.01 -30.89 7.79
CA ARG A 194 -15.17 -32.09 8.56
C ARG A 194 -15.18 -31.86 10.08
N SER A 195 -14.26 -31.03 10.59
CA SER A 195 -14.22 -30.71 12.02
C SER A 195 -15.43 -29.90 12.46
N SER A 196 -15.90 -28.97 11.62
CA SER A 196 -17.10 -28.16 11.87
C SER A 196 -18.39 -29.03 11.86
N ALA A 197 -18.45 -30.01 10.95
CA ALA A 197 -19.54 -30.98 10.93
C ALA A 197 -19.52 -31.91 12.16
N GLN A 198 -18.33 -32.31 12.63
CA GLN A 198 -18.18 -33.11 13.87
C GLN A 198 -18.52 -32.28 15.13
N ALA A 199 -18.26 -31.00 15.12
CA ALA A 199 -18.62 -30.08 16.21
C ALA A 199 -20.11 -29.64 16.18
N GLY A 200 -20.91 -30.14 15.22
CA GLY A 200 -22.33 -29.81 15.11
C GLY A 200 -22.65 -28.44 14.50
N GLY A 201 -21.64 -27.74 13.95
CA GLY A 201 -21.80 -26.47 13.29
C GLY A 201 -22.25 -26.57 11.82
N LEU A 202 -22.24 -27.76 11.23
CA LEU A 202 -22.67 -28.02 9.85
C LEU A 202 -23.44 -29.35 9.82
N ASP A 203 -24.52 -29.40 9.03
CA ASP A 203 -25.31 -30.61 8.84
C ASP A 203 -24.45 -31.70 8.15
N LYS A 204 -24.46 -32.93 8.68
CA LYS A 204 -23.59 -34.00 8.21
C LYS A 204 -23.80 -34.36 6.74
N GLU A 205 -24.99 -34.12 6.22
CA GLU A 205 -25.32 -34.36 4.81
C GLU A 205 -24.64 -33.34 3.89
N LEU A 206 -24.43 -32.07 4.31
CA LEU A 206 -23.74 -31.06 3.55
C LEU A 206 -22.22 -31.30 3.46
N SER A 207 -21.63 -32.01 4.41
CA SER A 207 -20.20 -32.34 4.41
C SER A 207 -19.81 -33.46 3.42
N LEU A 208 -20.77 -34.20 2.89
CA LEU A 208 -20.55 -35.35 1.98
C LEU A 208 -20.82 -35.04 0.51
N ILE A 209 -21.38 -33.85 0.19
CA ILE A 209 -21.87 -33.56 -1.17
C ILE A 209 -20.76 -33.10 -2.13
N HIS A 210 -19.55 -32.73 -1.68
CA HIS A 210 -18.51 -32.14 -2.55
C HIS A 210 -17.06 -32.51 -2.16
N ILE A 211 -16.81 -33.82 -1.97
CA ILE A 211 -15.41 -34.31 -1.96
C ILE A 211 -15.27 -35.41 -3.01
#